data_07e21c98b7a470210dde6228a93566d3
#
_entry.id   07e21c98b7a470210dde6228a93566d3
#
_cell.length_a   1.000
_cell.length_b   1.000
_cell.length_c   1.000
_cell.angle_alpha   90.00
_cell.angle_beta   90.00
_cell.angle_gamma   90.00
#
_symmetry.space_group_name_H-M   'P 1'
#
loop_
_entity.id
_entity.type
_entity.pdbx_description
1 polymer ?
#
loop_
_entity_poly.entity_id
_entity_poly.type
_entity_poly.pdbx_seq_one_letter_code
_entity_poly.pdbx_strand_id
1 'polypeptide(L)'
;MLVVALLGFAGNFLFDFALNPQAPYTMKMMQDSKDAEKGEQMDAEKGEARAWFKENRESSSLTADDGTELAAWYFAASESTHDYAVCLHGYTNEPIGMARYVKRFHDRGMNVLAPAARAHERSGGDYIGMGWPERLDIVAWIERIVQADPEARILVFGESMGAATAMNVAGESLPANVKCIIEDCGYTSVWDEFSLQLKDVFGLPSFPLLDVANLVCNVRAGYDFHKASSVEQLKHATVPMLFIHGDQDTFVPYSMLDQNYDACASKIKQKLTIHGATHAKSAQVDPELYWNTVDDFLDKNF
;
A
#
# COMPACT_ATOMS: atom_id res chain seq x y z
N MET A 1 38.10 -8.01 -10.45
CA MET A 1 37.69 -6.68 -10.98
C MET A 1 36.45 -6.78 -11.91
N LEU A 2 36.47 -7.55 -13.01
CA LEU A 2 35.38 -7.66 -13.96
C LEU A 2 34.06 -8.17 -13.33
N VAL A 3 34.09 -9.21 -12.50
CA VAL A 3 32.92 -9.78 -11.81
C VAL A 3 32.27 -8.76 -10.88
N VAL A 4 33.04 -8.01 -10.11
CA VAL A 4 32.50 -6.96 -9.21
C VAL A 4 31.85 -5.85 -10.01
N ALA A 5 32.40 -5.45 -11.14
CA ALA A 5 31.81 -4.45 -12.01
C ALA A 5 30.49 -4.94 -12.63
N LEU A 6 30.42 -6.22 -13.06
CA LEU A 6 29.19 -6.82 -13.60
C LEU A 6 28.11 -6.92 -12.53
N LEU A 7 28.45 -7.34 -11.31
CA LEU A 7 27.49 -7.41 -10.19
C LEU A 7 26.99 -6.00 -9.83
N GLY A 8 27.88 -5.00 -9.75
CA GLY A 8 27.48 -3.61 -9.49
C GLY A 8 26.53 -3.06 -10.56
N PHE A 9 26.80 -3.37 -11.85
CA PHE A 9 25.91 -3.00 -12.94
C PHE A 9 24.55 -3.71 -12.82
N ALA A 10 24.53 -5.02 -12.54
CA ALA A 10 23.30 -5.78 -12.36
C ALA A 10 22.46 -5.27 -11.18
N GLY A 11 23.10 -4.99 -10.02
CA GLY A 11 22.41 -4.43 -8.87
C GLY A 11 21.79 -3.06 -9.14
N ASN A 12 22.54 -2.18 -9.82
CA ASN A 12 22.00 -0.87 -10.21
C ASN A 12 20.87 -1.00 -11.24
N PHE A 13 20.97 -1.93 -12.20
CA PHE A 13 19.91 -2.22 -13.15
C PHE A 13 18.64 -2.69 -12.43
N LEU A 14 18.75 -3.63 -11.49
CA LEU A 14 17.60 -4.13 -10.73
C LEU A 14 16.97 -3.06 -9.84
N PHE A 15 17.79 -2.20 -9.23
CA PHE A 15 17.31 -1.05 -8.49
C PHE A 15 16.50 -0.11 -9.39
N ASP A 16 17.07 0.28 -10.53
CA ASP A 16 16.37 1.17 -11.47
C ASP A 16 15.11 0.53 -12.04
N PHE A 17 15.18 -0.78 -12.34
CA PHE A 17 14.04 -1.54 -12.86
C PHE A 17 12.83 -1.54 -11.90
N ALA A 18 13.07 -1.70 -10.60
CA ALA A 18 12.01 -1.86 -9.61
C ALA A 18 11.64 -0.54 -8.91
N LEU A 19 12.59 0.36 -8.70
CA LEU A 19 12.37 1.49 -7.79
C LEU A 19 12.48 2.87 -8.45
N ASN A 20 13.09 2.96 -9.63
CA ASN A 20 13.21 4.24 -10.32
C ASN A 20 11.95 4.52 -11.15
N PRO A 21 11.10 5.53 -10.77
CA PRO A 21 9.85 5.82 -11.48
C PRO A 21 10.09 6.33 -12.91
N GLN A 22 11.30 6.83 -13.21
CA GLN A 22 11.70 7.32 -14.52
C GLN A 22 12.34 6.25 -15.41
N ALA A 23 12.59 5.04 -14.89
CA ALA A 23 13.12 3.96 -15.71
C ALA A 23 12.09 3.52 -16.78
N PRO A 24 12.52 3.24 -18.01
CA PRO A 24 11.58 2.93 -19.10
C PRO A 24 10.61 1.79 -18.80
N TYR A 25 11.07 0.79 -18.07
CA TYR A 25 10.23 -0.34 -17.64
C TYR A 25 9.20 0.06 -16.60
N THR A 26 9.61 0.79 -15.57
CA THR A 26 8.71 1.28 -14.51
C THR A 26 7.67 2.25 -15.10
N MET A 27 8.13 3.17 -15.97
CA MET A 27 7.22 4.07 -16.72
C MET A 27 6.21 3.28 -17.55
N LYS A 28 6.64 2.20 -18.21
CA LYS A 28 5.75 1.33 -18.96
C LYS A 28 4.76 0.63 -18.05
N MET A 29 5.20 0.07 -16.91
CA MET A 29 4.30 -0.55 -15.93
C MET A 29 3.26 0.43 -15.40
N MET A 30 3.66 1.67 -15.07
CA MET A 30 2.75 2.72 -14.66
C MET A 30 1.75 3.08 -15.76
N GLN A 31 2.19 3.09 -17.01
CA GLN A 31 1.31 3.33 -18.16
C GLN A 31 0.38 2.14 -18.42
N ASP A 32 0.92 0.91 -18.39
CA ASP A 32 0.14 -0.32 -18.58
C ASP A 32 -0.91 -0.45 -17.46
N SER A 33 -0.61 -0.09 -16.20
CA SER A 33 -1.58 -0.04 -15.11
C SER A 33 -2.72 0.95 -15.42
N LYS A 34 -2.38 2.15 -15.91
CA LYS A 34 -3.39 3.15 -16.32
C LYS A 34 -4.22 2.71 -17.52
N ASP A 35 -3.64 1.97 -18.46
CA ASP A 35 -4.31 1.50 -19.67
C ASP A 35 -5.11 0.22 -19.41
N ALA A 36 -4.63 -0.69 -18.57
CA ALA A 36 -5.42 -1.82 -18.06
C ALA A 36 -6.67 -1.33 -17.34
N GLU A 37 -6.56 -0.28 -16.55
CA GLU A 37 -7.70 0.36 -15.90
C GLU A 37 -8.70 0.99 -16.89
N LYS A 38 -8.26 1.35 -18.11
CA LYS A 38 -9.14 1.84 -19.19
C LYS A 38 -9.68 0.71 -20.05
N GLY A 39 -8.92 -0.37 -20.23
CA GLY A 39 -9.22 -1.49 -21.14
C GLY A 39 -9.90 -2.69 -20.47
N GLU A 40 -9.75 -2.87 -19.17
CA GLU A 40 -10.64 -3.78 -18.44
C GLU A 40 -12.05 -3.31 -18.71
N GLN A 41 -12.91 -4.27 -19.06
CA GLN A 41 -14.35 -4.06 -19.03
C GLN A 41 -14.66 -3.56 -17.62
N MET A 42 -14.58 -2.20 -17.46
CA MET A 42 -14.85 -1.56 -16.16
C MET A 42 -16.23 -2.04 -15.78
N ASP A 43 -16.31 -2.81 -14.69
CA ASP A 43 -17.62 -3.02 -14.11
C ASP A 43 -18.22 -1.63 -13.86
N ALA A 44 -19.53 -1.51 -13.99
CA ALA A 44 -20.20 -0.22 -13.90
C ALA A 44 -19.87 0.51 -12.58
N GLU A 45 -19.68 -0.25 -11.49
CA GLU A 45 -19.31 0.25 -10.16
C GLU A 45 -17.93 0.92 -10.15
N LYS A 46 -16.91 0.29 -10.75
CA LYS A 46 -15.56 0.87 -10.86
C LYS A 46 -15.56 2.16 -11.68
N GLY A 47 -16.32 2.17 -12.77
CA GLY A 47 -16.49 3.35 -13.61
C GLY A 47 -17.16 4.52 -12.89
N GLU A 48 -18.24 4.23 -12.17
CA GLU A 48 -18.95 5.22 -11.34
C GLU A 48 -18.08 5.77 -10.21
N ALA A 49 -17.38 4.91 -9.47
CA ALA A 49 -16.50 5.31 -8.39
C ALA A 49 -15.35 6.23 -8.88
N ARG A 50 -14.78 5.94 -10.06
CA ARG A 50 -13.73 6.78 -10.66
C ARG A 50 -14.26 8.13 -11.15
N ALA A 51 -15.46 8.18 -11.71
CA ALA A 51 -16.12 9.43 -12.08
C ALA A 51 -16.36 10.28 -10.83
N TRP A 52 -16.98 9.69 -9.82
CA TRP A 52 -17.21 10.33 -8.54
C TRP A 52 -15.92 10.84 -7.88
N PHE A 53 -14.85 10.04 -7.86
CA PHE A 53 -13.54 10.44 -7.35
C PHE A 53 -13.02 11.71 -8.01
N LYS A 54 -13.11 11.80 -9.34
CA LYS A 54 -12.64 12.98 -10.10
C LYS A 54 -13.45 14.24 -9.81
N GLU A 55 -14.75 14.09 -9.59
CA GLU A 55 -15.69 15.20 -9.37
C GLU A 55 -15.61 15.76 -7.95
N ASN A 56 -15.29 14.91 -6.96
CA ASN A 56 -15.40 15.27 -5.54
C ASN A 56 -14.06 15.47 -4.83
N ARG A 57 -12.94 15.27 -5.51
CA ARG A 57 -11.61 15.34 -4.90
C ARG A 57 -11.17 16.77 -4.62
N GLU A 58 -10.61 16.98 -3.44
CA GLU A 58 -9.91 18.20 -3.05
C GLU A 58 -8.41 17.92 -2.92
N SER A 59 -7.57 18.89 -3.31
CA SER A 59 -6.11 18.74 -3.20
C SER A 59 -5.65 18.98 -1.78
N SER A 60 -4.83 18.07 -1.26
CA SER A 60 -4.11 18.23 0.01
C SER A 60 -2.62 17.97 -0.21
N SER A 61 -1.77 18.62 0.60
CA SER A 61 -0.31 18.42 0.56
C SER A 61 0.29 18.55 1.95
N LEU A 62 1.43 17.91 2.17
CA LEU A 62 2.29 18.13 3.33
C LEU A 62 3.76 17.92 2.91
N THR A 63 4.68 18.47 3.70
CA THR A 63 6.11 18.23 3.55
C THR A 63 6.54 17.19 4.57
N ALA A 64 7.15 16.08 4.12
CA ALA A 64 7.71 15.06 4.98
C ALA A 64 8.95 15.55 5.73
N ASP A 65 9.39 14.86 6.78
CA ASP A 65 10.53 15.25 7.61
C ASP A 65 11.86 15.37 6.82
N ASP A 66 11.98 14.62 5.73
CA ASP A 66 13.13 14.68 4.82
C ASP A 66 13.03 15.79 3.74
N GLY A 67 11.98 16.62 3.79
CA GLY A 67 11.71 17.68 2.84
C GLY A 67 10.97 17.25 1.58
N THR A 68 10.58 16.00 1.44
CA THR A 68 9.80 15.53 0.30
C THR A 68 8.38 16.12 0.33
N GLU A 69 7.97 16.78 -0.76
CA GLU A 69 6.60 17.25 -0.91
C GLU A 69 5.67 16.08 -1.23
N LEU A 70 4.67 15.88 -0.39
CA LEU A 70 3.68 14.81 -0.50
C LEU A 70 2.32 15.39 -0.88
N ALA A 71 1.61 14.69 -1.75
CA ALA A 71 0.29 15.06 -2.20
C ALA A 71 -0.74 13.99 -1.84
N ALA A 72 -1.98 14.42 -1.63
CA ALA A 72 -3.13 13.55 -1.42
C ALA A 72 -4.38 14.15 -2.07
N TRP A 73 -5.39 13.32 -2.25
CA TRP A 73 -6.76 13.74 -2.50
C TRP A 73 -7.58 13.55 -1.22
N TYR A 74 -8.33 14.58 -0.89
CA TYR A 74 -9.23 14.61 0.25
C TYR A 74 -10.68 14.64 -0.22
N PHE A 75 -11.55 13.95 0.51
CA PHE A 75 -12.99 13.87 0.27
C PHE A 75 -13.70 14.14 1.59
N ALA A 76 -14.32 15.30 1.72
CA ALA A 76 -15.09 15.62 2.90
C ALA A 76 -16.37 14.79 2.95
N ALA A 77 -16.70 14.24 4.11
CA ALA A 77 -17.97 13.57 4.33
C ALA A 77 -19.15 14.49 4.08
N SER A 78 -20.29 13.94 3.68
CA SER A 78 -21.50 14.70 3.41
C SER A 78 -22.08 15.42 4.63
N GLU A 79 -21.80 14.88 5.82
CA GLU A 79 -22.18 15.45 7.11
C GLU A 79 -20.93 15.57 8.00
N SER A 80 -21.00 16.46 9.00
CA SER A 80 -19.89 16.64 9.95
C SER A 80 -19.65 15.36 10.73
N THR A 81 -18.39 14.87 10.72
CA THR A 81 -17.97 13.66 11.38
C THR A 81 -16.50 13.77 11.81
N HIS A 82 -16.12 12.98 12.82
CA HIS A 82 -14.73 12.76 13.24
C HIS A 82 -14.15 11.46 12.69
N ASP A 83 -14.87 10.76 11.82
CA ASP A 83 -14.43 9.50 11.22
C ASP A 83 -13.66 9.74 9.93
N TYR A 84 -12.47 9.12 9.84
CA TYR A 84 -11.56 9.27 8.72
C TYR A 84 -11.10 7.91 8.19
N ALA A 85 -10.96 7.78 6.88
CA ALA A 85 -10.28 6.66 6.23
C ALA A 85 -9.07 7.18 5.45
N VAL A 86 -7.90 6.53 5.62
CA VAL A 86 -6.69 6.79 4.82
C VAL A 86 -6.48 5.61 3.89
N CYS A 87 -6.64 5.82 2.57
CA CYS A 87 -6.64 4.77 1.55
C CYS A 87 -5.32 4.74 0.77
N LEU A 88 -4.55 3.66 0.86
CA LEU A 88 -3.20 3.51 0.35
C LEU A 88 -3.17 2.62 -0.90
N HIS A 89 -2.68 3.17 -2.01
CA HIS A 89 -2.64 2.48 -3.30
C HIS A 89 -1.44 1.53 -3.47
N GLY A 90 -1.56 0.59 -4.42
CA GLY A 90 -0.53 -0.36 -4.78
C GLY A 90 0.61 0.22 -5.62
N TYR A 91 1.64 -0.61 -5.85
CA TYR A 91 2.81 -0.31 -6.69
C TYR A 91 2.40 0.08 -8.11
N THR A 92 3.04 1.12 -8.65
CA THR A 92 2.76 1.72 -9.98
C THR A 92 1.32 2.21 -10.22
N ASN A 93 0.46 2.15 -9.19
CA ASN A 93 -0.90 2.68 -9.24
C ASN A 93 -0.93 4.16 -8.77
N GLU A 94 -2.09 4.77 -8.77
CA GLU A 94 -2.34 6.14 -8.32
C GLU A 94 -3.51 6.15 -7.32
N PRO A 95 -3.69 7.21 -6.52
CA PRO A 95 -4.84 7.31 -5.60
C PRO A 95 -6.20 7.03 -6.24
N ILE A 96 -6.38 7.37 -7.52
CA ILE A 96 -7.63 7.07 -8.25
C ILE A 96 -7.86 5.57 -8.46
N GLY A 97 -6.82 4.73 -8.39
CA GLY A 97 -6.98 3.27 -8.37
C GLY A 97 -7.77 2.78 -7.16
N MET A 98 -7.72 3.54 -6.07
CA MET A 98 -8.48 3.27 -4.84
C MET A 98 -9.93 3.80 -4.86
N ALA A 99 -10.42 4.32 -5.98
CA ALA A 99 -11.70 5.04 -6.05
C ALA A 99 -12.89 4.24 -5.48
N ARG A 100 -12.94 2.91 -5.69
CA ARG A 100 -13.97 2.02 -5.12
C ARG A 100 -13.98 2.07 -3.58
N TYR A 101 -12.81 1.92 -2.99
CA TYR A 101 -12.62 1.94 -1.54
C TYR A 101 -12.88 3.33 -0.95
N VAL A 102 -12.34 4.37 -1.60
CA VAL A 102 -12.55 5.78 -1.22
C VAL A 102 -14.05 6.11 -1.22
N LYS A 103 -14.77 5.77 -2.30
CA LYS A 103 -16.21 6.00 -2.40
C LYS A 103 -16.97 5.21 -1.33
N ARG A 104 -16.61 3.93 -1.12
CA ARG A 104 -17.27 3.07 -0.13
C ARG A 104 -17.15 3.62 1.29
N PHE A 105 -15.96 4.07 1.71
CA PHE A 105 -15.76 4.67 3.03
C PHE A 105 -16.41 6.05 3.14
N HIS A 106 -16.41 6.83 2.06
CA HIS A 106 -17.14 8.09 2.03
C HIS A 106 -18.67 7.88 2.16
N ASP A 107 -19.22 6.90 1.45
CA ASP A 107 -20.66 6.55 1.53
C ASP A 107 -21.02 6.01 2.92
N ARG A 108 -20.06 5.48 3.68
CA ARG A 108 -20.20 5.13 5.11
C ARG A 108 -20.20 6.35 6.03
N GLY A 109 -20.02 7.56 5.51
CA GLY A 109 -20.01 8.82 6.27
C GLY A 109 -18.64 9.24 6.79
N MET A 110 -17.54 8.70 6.25
CA MET A 110 -16.18 9.06 6.64
C MET A 110 -15.63 10.19 5.76
N ASN A 111 -14.80 11.05 6.34
CA ASN A 111 -13.83 11.82 5.57
C ASN A 111 -12.78 10.86 5.02
N VAL A 112 -12.37 11.03 3.75
CA VAL A 112 -11.38 10.10 3.17
C VAL A 112 -10.17 10.87 2.67
N LEU A 113 -8.98 10.38 3.03
CA LEU A 113 -7.70 10.83 2.48
C LEU A 113 -7.12 9.71 1.62
N ALA A 114 -6.76 10.03 0.38
CA ALA A 114 -6.11 9.13 -0.55
C ALA A 114 -4.73 9.71 -0.91
N PRO A 115 -3.66 9.41 -0.14
CA PRO A 115 -2.31 9.89 -0.41
C PRO A 115 -1.75 9.25 -1.68
N ALA A 116 -1.01 10.04 -2.47
CA ALA A 116 -0.08 9.51 -3.45
C ALA A 116 1.22 9.13 -2.73
N ALA A 117 1.65 7.88 -2.86
CA ALA A 117 2.93 7.42 -2.35
C ALA A 117 4.08 8.20 -2.99
N ARG A 118 5.26 8.17 -2.38
CA ARG A 118 6.49 8.78 -2.96
C ARG A 118 6.69 8.31 -4.40
N ALA A 119 7.17 9.20 -5.23
CA ALA A 119 7.42 8.98 -6.66
C ALA A 119 6.17 8.58 -7.49
N HIS A 120 4.97 8.82 -6.97
CA HIS A 120 3.72 8.61 -7.69
C HIS A 120 2.92 9.92 -7.82
N GLU A 121 2.21 10.05 -8.93
CA GLU A 121 1.34 11.17 -9.27
C GLU A 121 1.99 12.54 -8.98
N ARG A 122 1.51 13.27 -7.94
CA ARG A 122 1.96 14.61 -7.57
C ARG A 122 2.92 14.63 -6.39
N SER A 123 3.16 13.49 -5.75
CA SER A 123 4.14 13.39 -4.67
C SER A 123 5.56 13.39 -5.23
N GLY A 124 6.45 14.06 -4.52
CA GLY A 124 7.88 14.05 -4.79
C GLY A 124 8.52 12.70 -4.44
N GLY A 125 9.84 12.64 -4.59
CA GLY A 125 10.66 11.47 -4.34
C GLY A 125 11.32 10.94 -5.62
N ASP A 126 12.52 10.40 -5.44
CA ASP A 126 13.37 9.93 -6.56
C ASP A 126 13.22 8.43 -6.82
N TYR A 127 12.54 7.72 -5.92
CA TYR A 127 12.34 6.26 -5.99
C TYR A 127 11.07 5.82 -5.26
N ILE A 128 10.55 4.68 -5.67
CA ILE A 128 9.43 3.99 -5.02
C ILE A 128 9.98 3.24 -3.82
N GLY A 129 9.48 3.51 -2.62
CA GLY A 129 10.04 2.98 -1.38
C GLY A 129 9.46 1.63 -0.94
N MET A 130 8.54 1.06 -1.70
CA MET A 130 7.89 -0.23 -1.41
C MET A 130 7.24 -0.28 -0.01
N GLY A 131 6.63 0.83 0.41
CA GLY A 131 5.94 0.93 1.68
C GLY A 131 6.85 1.14 2.91
N TRP A 132 8.17 1.17 2.75
CA TRP A 132 9.06 1.35 3.89
C TRP A 132 9.28 2.81 4.29
N PRO A 133 9.82 3.70 3.45
CA PRO A 133 9.81 5.13 3.77
C PRO A 133 8.38 5.69 3.81
N GLU A 134 7.48 5.21 2.97
CA GLU A 134 6.08 5.65 2.91
C GLU A 134 5.34 5.48 4.23
N ARG A 135 5.70 4.47 5.06
CA ARG A 135 5.05 4.30 6.37
C ARG A 135 5.17 5.55 7.25
N LEU A 136 6.31 6.25 7.19
CA LEU A 136 6.52 7.48 7.95
C LEU A 136 5.72 8.65 7.36
N ASP A 137 5.56 8.67 6.04
CA ASP A 137 4.69 9.65 5.37
C ASP A 137 3.22 9.49 5.81
N ILE A 138 2.78 8.23 5.94
CA ILE A 138 1.41 7.96 6.42
C ILE A 138 1.25 8.33 7.89
N VAL A 139 2.27 8.10 8.73
CA VAL A 139 2.26 8.61 10.12
C VAL A 139 2.12 10.13 10.12
N ALA A 140 2.87 10.85 9.28
CA ALA A 140 2.77 12.31 9.19
C ALA A 140 1.38 12.78 8.71
N TRP A 141 0.75 12.07 7.75
CA TRP A 141 -0.64 12.34 7.36
C TRP A 141 -1.63 12.12 8.50
N ILE A 142 -1.47 11.04 9.27
CA ILE A 142 -2.28 10.74 10.46
C ILE A 142 -2.13 11.85 11.50
N GLU A 143 -0.91 12.27 11.80
CA GLU A 143 -0.63 13.36 12.75
C GLU A 143 -1.25 14.68 12.29
N ARG A 144 -1.21 14.97 10.98
CA ARG A 144 -1.87 16.16 10.42
C ARG A 144 -3.40 16.10 10.58
N ILE A 145 -4.02 14.93 10.40
CA ILE A 145 -5.46 14.76 10.64
C ILE A 145 -5.75 15.03 12.12
N VAL A 146 -5.01 14.41 13.04
CA VAL A 146 -5.20 14.57 14.49
C VAL A 146 -4.95 16.02 14.94
N GLN A 147 -3.99 16.70 14.33
CA GLN A 147 -3.75 18.12 14.62
C GLN A 147 -4.92 19.02 14.20
N ALA A 148 -5.57 18.69 13.08
CA ALA A 148 -6.75 19.44 12.60
C ALA A 148 -8.02 19.04 13.35
N ASP A 149 -8.14 17.78 13.76
CA ASP A 149 -9.28 17.21 14.47
C ASP A 149 -8.79 16.26 15.58
N PRO A 150 -8.61 16.76 16.82
CA PRO A 150 -8.14 15.92 17.94
C PRO A 150 -9.10 14.78 18.32
N GLU A 151 -10.37 14.84 17.92
CA GLU A 151 -11.37 13.79 18.13
C GLU A 151 -11.43 12.78 16.99
N ALA A 152 -10.58 12.93 15.95
CA ALA A 152 -10.54 12.04 14.81
C ALA A 152 -10.43 10.56 15.20
N ARG A 153 -11.20 9.71 14.53
CA ARG A 153 -11.13 8.26 14.55
C ARG A 153 -10.68 7.81 13.17
N ILE A 154 -9.55 7.12 13.10
CA ILE A 154 -8.86 6.89 11.83
C ILE A 154 -8.79 5.40 11.52
N LEU A 155 -9.31 5.02 10.34
CA LEU A 155 -9.05 3.77 9.65
C LEU A 155 -7.87 3.97 8.70
N VAL A 156 -6.90 3.05 8.70
CA VAL A 156 -5.91 2.92 7.61
C VAL A 156 -6.26 1.70 6.79
N PHE A 157 -6.46 1.89 5.49
CA PHE A 157 -6.76 0.84 4.54
C PHE A 157 -5.71 0.82 3.43
N GLY A 158 -5.18 -0.35 3.07
CA GLY A 158 -4.21 -0.47 1.98
C GLY A 158 -4.40 -1.71 1.13
N GLU A 159 -4.05 -1.60 -0.16
CA GLU A 159 -4.07 -2.70 -1.14
C GLU A 159 -2.66 -2.93 -1.68
N SER A 160 -2.17 -4.18 -1.72
CA SER A 160 -0.88 -4.58 -2.27
C SER A 160 0.29 -3.84 -1.59
N MET A 161 1.10 -3.03 -2.31
CA MET A 161 2.13 -2.16 -1.69
C MET A 161 1.50 -1.25 -0.62
N GLY A 162 0.28 -0.76 -0.83
CA GLY A 162 -0.46 0.02 0.17
C GLY A 162 -0.80 -0.80 1.42
N ALA A 163 -1.09 -2.10 1.26
CA ALA A 163 -1.30 -3.03 2.37
C ALA A 163 -0.01 -3.28 3.16
N ALA A 164 1.12 -3.49 2.46
CA ALA A 164 2.43 -3.57 3.10
C ALA A 164 2.77 -2.26 3.84
N THR A 165 2.45 -1.09 3.25
CA THR A 165 2.59 0.21 3.91
C THR A 165 1.74 0.26 5.18
N ALA A 166 0.46 -0.15 5.13
CA ALA A 166 -0.44 -0.16 6.29
C ALA A 166 0.07 -1.08 7.41
N MET A 167 0.59 -2.27 7.06
CA MET A 167 1.22 -3.17 8.02
C MET A 167 2.51 -2.58 8.62
N ASN A 168 3.30 -1.89 7.82
CA ASN A 168 4.50 -1.19 8.30
C ASN A 168 4.12 -0.02 9.24
N VAL A 169 3.05 0.72 8.95
CA VAL A 169 2.47 1.74 9.83
C VAL A 169 2.03 1.16 11.17
N ALA A 170 1.45 -0.05 11.17
CA ALA A 170 0.97 -0.71 12.40
C ALA A 170 2.08 -0.94 13.45
N GLY A 171 3.34 -1.03 13.01
CA GLY A 171 4.50 -1.18 13.88
C GLY A 171 5.09 0.13 14.41
N GLU A 172 4.62 1.27 13.92
CA GLU A 172 5.08 2.58 14.36
C GLU A 172 4.33 3.06 15.63
N SER A 173 4.84 4.13 16.25
CA SER A 173 4.16 4.77 17.39
C SER A 173 2.96 5.57 16.88
N LEU A 174 1.77 5.01 16.97
CA LEU A 174 0.54 5.62 16.48
C LEU A 174 -0.23 6.36 17.57
N PRO A 175 -0.90 7.48 17.24
CA PRO A 175 -1.82 8.14 18.16
C PRO A 175 -3.05 7.22 18.41
N ALA A 176 -3.67 7.36 19.59
CA ALA A 176 -4.87 6.59 19.98
C ALA A 176 -6.08 6.83 19.05
N ASN A 177 -5.97 7.81 18.18
CA ASN A 177 -6.93 8.14 17.12
C ASN A 177 -7.02 7.06 16.04
N VAL A 178 -5.93 6.31 15.78
CA VAL A 178 -5.96 5.16 14.87
C VAL A 178 -6.70 4.01 15.55
N LYS A 179 -7.88 3.68 15.02
CA LYS A 179 -8.79 2.68 15.61
C LYS A 179 -8.57 1.29 15.06
N CYS A 180 -8.33 1.18 13.77
CA CYS A 180 -8.05 -0.10 13.13
C CYS A 180 -7.29 0.07 11.82
N ILE A 181 -6.71 -1.04 11.36
CA ILE A 181 -5.99 -1.14 10.10
C ILE A 181 -6.54 -2.33 9.32
N ILE A 182 -6.78 -2.13 8.01
CA ILE A 182 -7.20 -3.19 7.09
C ILE A 182 -6.15 -3.28 5.98
N GLU A 183 -5.62 -4.46 5.77
CA GLU A 183 -4.71 -4.75 4.68
C GLU A 183 -5.32 -5.78 3.71
N ASP A 184 -5.17 -5.56 2.40
CA ASP A 184 -5.61 -6.47 1.34
C ASP A 184 -4.41 -6.82 0.44
N CYS A 185 -4.02 -8.10 0.45
CA CYS A 185 -2.95 -8.73 -0.34
C CYS A 185 -1.55 -8.11 -0.17
N GLY A 186 -1.16 -7.74 1.06
CA GLY A 186 0.18 -7.22 1.34
C GLY A 186 1.24 -8.30 1.51
N TYR A 187 2.50 -7.96 1.18
CA TYR A 187 3.63 -8.88 1.26
C TYR A 187 4.35 -8.84 2.63
N THR A 188 5.15 -9.89 2.90
CA THR A 188 5.87 -10.10 4.16
C THR A 188 7.08 -9.18 4.33
N SER A 189 7.81 -8.93 3.23
CA SER A 189 8.95 -8.01 3.19
C SER A 189 9.26 -7.62 1.75
N VAL A 190 9.99 -6.52 1.58
CA VAL A 190 10.52 -6.12 0.26
C VAL A 190 11.49 -7.17 -0.29
N TRP A 191 12.26 -7.82 0.60
CA TRP A 191 13.17 -8.90 0.21
C TRP A 191 12.41 -10.10 -0.37
N ASP A 192 11.35 -10.55 0.29
CA ASP A 192 10.58 -11.72 -0.14
C ASP A 192 9.88 -11.42 -1.46
N GLU A 193 9.25 -10.26 -1.58
CA GLU A 193 8.57 -9.84 -2.79
C GLU A 193 9.54 -9.75 -3.98
N PHE A 194 10.68 -9.09 -3.81
CA PHE A 194 11.67 -8.98 -4.89
C PHE A 194 12.36 -10.32 -5.22
N SER A 195 12.50 -11.23 -4.24
CA SER A 195 13.00 -12.57 -4.50
C SER A 195 12.08 -13.36 -5.42
N LEU A 196 10.77 -13.24 -5.22
CA LEU A 196 9.75 -13.87 -6.07
C LEU A 196 9.74 -13.23 -7.45
N GLN A 197 9.66 -11.90 -7.53
CA GLN A 197 9.60 -11.18 -8.79
C GLN A 197 10.87 -11.40 -9.64
N LEU A 198 12.06 -11.46 -9.02
CA LEU A 198 13.30 -11.76 -9.73
C LEU A 198 13.27 -13.15 -10.38
N LYS A 199 12.71 -14.13 -9.66
CA LYS A 199 12.54 -15.48 -10.16
C LYS A 199 11.50 -15.54 -11.29
N ASP A 200 10.35 -14.90 -11.09
CA ASP A 200 9.21 -15.01 -12.01
C ASP A 200 9.45 -14.21 -13.30
N VAL A 201 10.04 -13.02 -13.21
CA VAL A 201 10.29 -12.16 -14.39
C VAL A 201 11.54 -12.57 -15.16
N PHE A 202 12.62 -12.93 -14.45
CA PHE A 202 13.93 -13.17 -15.06
C PHE A 202 14.39 -14.63 -14.98
N GLY A 203 13.71 -15.49 -14.22
CA GLY A 203 14.16 -16.87 -13.99
C GLY A 203 15.45 -16.97 -13.16
N LEU A 204 15.80 -15.91 -12.41
CA LEU A 204 17.09 -15.80 -11.72
C LEU A 204 16.94 -16.03 -10.21
N PRO A 205 17.96 -16.60 -9.55
CA PRO A 205 18.00 -16.73 -8.10
C PRO A 205 18.28 -15.37 -7.42
N SER A 206 17.82 -15.21 -6.17
CA SER A 206 18.07 -14.00 -5.39
C SER A 206 19.57 -13.75 -5.18
N PHE A 207 20.32 -14.77 -4.72
CA PHE A 207 21.76 -14.65 -4.52
C PHE A 207 22.54 -14.82 -5.84
N PRO A 208 23.53 -13.96 -6.11
CA PRO A 208 23.95 -12.77 -5.38
C PRO A 208 23.27 -11.46 -5.86
N LEU A 209 22.35 -11.54 -6.79
CA LEU A 209 21.84 -10.38 -7.54
C LEU A 209 21.01 -9.44 -6.64
N LEU A 210 20.12 -10.01 -5.84
CA LEU A 210 19.30 -9.21 -4.94
C LEU A 210 20.12 -8.62 -3.78
N ASP A 211 21.18 -9.31 -3.33
CA ASP A 211 22.11 -8.78 -2.33
C ASP A 211 22.80 -7.51 -2.83
N VAL A 212 23.23 -7.52 -4.10
CA VAL A 212 23.86 -6.33 -4.71
C VAL A 212 22.83 -5.23 -4.96
N ALA A 213 21.61 -5.57 -5.39
CA ALA A 213 20.53 -4.61 -5.52
C ALA A 213 20.17 -3.97 -4.16
N ASN A 214 20.15 -4.75 -3.08
CA ASN A 214 19.96 -4.25 -1.72
C ASN A 214 21.08 -3.30 -1.29
N LEU A 215 22.34 -3.62 -1.60
CA LEU A 215 23.46 -2.71 -1.35
C LEU A 215 23.30 -1.38 -2.11
N VAL A 216 22.88 -1.43 -3.37
CA VAL A 216 22.59 -0.23 -4.17
C VAL A 216 21.44 0.56 -3.54
N CYS A 217 20.38 -0.10 -3.10
CA CYS A 217 19.25 0.54 -2.42
C CYS A 217 19.69 1.24 -1.12
N ASN A 218 20.51 0.59 -0.29
CA ASN A 218 21.07 1.22 0.90
C ASN A 218 21.84 2.51 0.59
N VAL A 219 22.61 2.52 -0.50
CA VAL A 219 23.43 3.69 -0.89
C VAL A 219 22.57 4.80 -1.52
N ARG A 220 21.63 4.45 -2.40
CA ARG A 220 20.85 5.40 -3.20
C ARG A 220 19.56 5.87 -2.52
N ALA A 221 18.89 4.96 -1.81
CA ALA A 221 17.58 5.16 -1.22
C ALA A 221 17.58 5.15 0.31
N GLY A 222 18.70 4.80 0.95
CA GLY A 222 18.86 4.87 2.39
C GLY A 222 18.13 3.79 3.18
N TYR A 223 17.62 2.72 2.55
CA TYR A 223 16.96 1.64 3.27
C TYR A 223 17.41 0.24 2.80
N ASP A 224 17.08 -0.77 3.59
CA ASP A 224 17.49 -2.15 3.43
C ASP A 224 16.27 -3.04 3.19
N PHE A 225 16.28 -3.88 2.15
CA PHE A 225 15.16 -4.75 1.78
C PHE A 225 14.79 -5.77 2.86
N HIS A 226 15.75 -6.24 3.65
CA HIS A 226 15.49 -7.17 4.76
C HIS A 226 14.83 -6.45 5.95
N LYS A 227 15.22 -5.18 6.20
CA LYS A 227 14.63 -4.36 7.27
C LYS A 227 13.23 -3.86 6.91
N ALA A 228 12.96 -3.69 5.62
CA ALA A 228 11.66 -3.33 5.09
C ALA A 228 10.73 -4.55 5.14
N SER A 229 10.25 -4.88 6.34
CA SER A 229 9.53 -6.12 6.65
C SER A 229 8.24 -5.86 7.41
N SER A 230 7.12 -6.17 6.77
CA SER A 230 5.79 -6.13 7.39
C SER A 230 5.70 -7.11 8.56
N VAL A 231 6.31 -8.30 8.44
CA VAL A 231 6.36 -9.32 9.51
C VAL A 231 7.05 -8.77 10.76
N GLU A 232 8.18 -8.06 10.61
CA GLU A 232 8.87 -7.48 11.76
C GLU A 232 8.07 -6.33 12.39
N GLN A 233 7.46 -5.46 11.59
CA GLN A 233 6.63 -4.37 12.07
C GLN A 233 5.37 -4.85 12.79
N LEU A 234 4.72 -5.89 12.27
CA LEU A 234 3.51 -6.46 12.85
C LEU A 234 3.71 -7.00 14.26
N LYS A 235 4.93 -7.38 14.65
CA LYS A 235 5.27 -7.78 16.02
C LYS A 235 5.07 -6.66 17.05
N HIS A 236 4.96 -5.42 16.59
CA HIS A 236 4.73 -4.23 17.41
C HIS A 236 3.30 -3.69 17.29
N ALA A 237 2.48 -4.26 16.41
CA ALA A 237 1.12 -3.81 16.17
C ALA A 237 0.24 -3.96 17.43
N THR A 238 -0.48 -2.89 17.76
CA THR A 238 -1.37 -2.85 18.94
C THR A 238 -2.82 -2.59 18.59
N VAL A 239 -3.07 -1.99 17.41
CA VAL A 239 -4.41 -1.65 16.92
C VAL A 239 -5.11 -2.88 16.34
N PRO A 240 -6.46 -2.95 16.36
CA PRO A 240 -7.23 -3.98 15.66
C PRO A 240 -6.84 -4.08 14.18
N MET A 241 -6.67 -5.31 13.66
CA MET A 241 -6.27 -5.52 12.27
C MET A 241 -7.12 -6.57 11.55
N LEU A 242 -7.51 -6.26 10.31
CA LEU A 242 -8.13 -7.19 9.38
C LEU A 242 -7.17 -7.46 8.22
N PHE A 243 -6.90 -8.73 7.97
CA PHE A 243 -6.04 -9.25 6.91
C PHE A 243 -6.88 -9.92 5.85
N ILE A 244 -6.81 -9.48 4.60
CA ILE A 244 -7.59 -9.99 3.47
C ILE A 244 -6.67 -10.49 2.38
N HIS A 245 -6.99 -11.62 1.74
CA HIS A 245 -6.19 -12.12 0.61
C HIS A 245 -7.00 -13.07 -0.28
N GLY A 246 -6.75 -13.03 -1.57
CA GLY A 246 -7.25 -14.00 -2.52
C GLY A 246 -6.41 -15.29 -2.55
N ASP A 247 -7.04 -16.47 -2.53
CA ASP A 247 -6.30 -17.73 -2.49
C ASP A 247 -5.66 -18.15 -3.82
N GLN A 248 -5.96 -17.42 -4.91
CA GLN A 248 -5.33 -17.59 -6.23
C GLN A 248 -4.32 -16.50 -6.55
N ASP A 249 -3.91 -15.72 -5.53
CA ASP A 249 -2.86 -14.71 -5.71
C ASP A 249 -1.50 -15.40 -5.86
N THR A 250 -0.90 -15.22 -7.04
CA THR A 250 0.44 -15.70 -7.39
C THR A 250 1.46 -14.58 -7.49
N PHE A 251 1.01 -13.32 -7.50
CA PHE A 251 1.88 -12.14 -7.54
C PHE A 251 2.44 -11.84 -6.15
N VAL A 252 1.55 -11.68 -5.15
CA VAL A 252 1.87 -11.77 -3.73
C VAL A 252 1.28 -13.07 -3.22
N PRO A 253 2.09 -14.14 -3.04
CA PRO A 253 1.55 -15.46 -2.74
C PRO A 253 0.67 -15.49 -1.50
N TYR A 254 -0.47 -16.17 -1.60
CA TYR A 254 -1.44 -16.33 -0.52
C TYR A 254 -0.83 -16.78 0.82
N SER A 255 0.27 -17.55 0.77
CA SER A 255 1.00 -17.99 1.99
C SER A 255 1.57 -16.81 2.82
N MET A 256 1.69 -15.62 2.24
CA MET A 256 2.14 -14.43 2.96
C MET A 256 1.05 -13.90 3.92
N LEU A 257 -0.23 -14.13 3.62
CA LEU A 257 -1.33 -13.82 4.54
C LEU A 257 -1.13 -14.49 5.91
N ASP A 258 -0.86 -15.80 5.92
CA ASP A 258 -0.67 -16.53 7.18
C ASP A 258 0.55 -16.02 7.94
N GLN A 259 1.65 -15.73 7.25
CA GLN A 259 2.88 -15.22 7.87
C GLN A 259 2.64 -13.84 8.51
N ASN A 260 1.97 -12.93 7.80
CA ASN A 260 1.63 -11.60 8.31
C ASN A 260 0.65 -11.70 9.50
N TYR A 261 -0.40 -12.50 9.35
CA TYR A 261 -1.38 -12.70 10.41
C TYR A 261 -0.74 -13.28 11.68
N ASP A 262 0.08 -14.31 11.56
CA ASP A 262 0.71 -14.98 12.69
C ASP A 262 1.72 -14.06 13.41
N ALA A 263 2.44 -13.22 12.66
CA ALA A 263 3.38 -12.26 13.22
C ALA A 263 2.70 -11.10 13.98
N CYS A 264 1.44 -10.78 13.66
CA CYS A 264 0.74 -9.66 14.24
C CYS A 264 0.49 -9.84 15.73
N ALA A 265 1.02 -8.92 16.55
CA ALA A 265 0.89 -8.92 18.01
C ALA A 265 -0.42 -8.29 18.50
N SER A 266 -1.23 -7.69 17.63
CA SER A 266 -2.54 -7.16 18.01
C SER A 266 -3.42 -8.23 18.65
N LYS A 267 -4.09 -7.86 19.74
CA LYS A 267 -5.03 -8.76 20.43
C LYS A 267 -6.33 -8.98 19.65
N ILE A 268 -6.67 -8.04 18.79
CA ILE A 268 -7.84 -8.10 17.91
C ILE A 268 -7.34 -8.20 16.48
N LYS A 269 -7.37 -9.38 15.94
CA LYS A 269 -7.00 -9.63 14.55
C LYS A 269 -7.95 -10.65 13.91
N GLN A 270 -8.32 -10.39 12.67
CA GLN A 270 -9.19 -11.23 11.87
C GLN A 270 -8.53 -11.49 10.52
N LYS A 271 -8.81 -12.65 9.94
CA LYS A 271 -8.33 -13.06 8.62
C LYS A 271 -9.51 -13.37 7.72
N LEU A 272 -9.48 -12.90 6.47
CA LEU A 272 -10.45 -13.19 5.43
C LEU A 272 -9.75 -13.72 4.20
N THR A 273 -10.15 -14.92 3.75
CA THR A 273 -9.74 -15.49 2.47
C THR A 273 -10.86 -15.35 1.46
N ILE A 274 -10.58 -14.79 0.29
CA ILE A 274 -11.52 -14.75 -0.83
C ILE A 274 -11.15 -15.84 -1.84
N HIS A 275 -11.99 -16.86 -1.92
CA HIS A 275 -11.75 -18.01 -2.78
C HIS A 275 -11.89 -17.64 -4.27
N GLY A 276 -10.89 -18.01 -5.06
CA GLY A 276 -10.83 -17.75 -6.49
C GLY A 276 -10.29 -16.36 -6.85
N ALA A 277 -10.01 -15.49 -5.87
CA ALA A 277 -9.47 -14.17 -6.13
C ALA A 277 -7.96 -14.23 -6.41
N THR A 278 -7.54 -13.55 -7.48
CA THR A 278 -6.15 -13.27 -7.79
C THR A 278 -5.72 -11.95 -7.15
N HIS A 279 -4.49 -11.48 -7.41
CA HIS A 279 -3.93 -10.26 -6.82
C HIS A 279 -4.83 -9.03 -6.98
N ALA A 280 -5.14 -8.38 -5.87
CA ALA A 280 -5.96 -7.16 -5.81
C ALA A 280 -7.37 -7.32 -6.44
N LYS A 281 -7.95 -8.53 -6.37
CA LYS A 281 -9.28 -8.83 -6.90
C LYS A 281 -10.29 -9.29 -5.84
N SER A 282 -9.90 -9.30 -4.56
CA SER A 282 -10.73 -9.79 -3.45
C SER A 282 -12.11 -9.14 -3.43
N ALA A 283 -12.18 -7.81 -3.44
CA ALA A 283 -13.43 -7.05 -3.42
C ALA A 283 -14.28 -7.20 -4.70
N GLN A 284 -13.73 -7.74 -5.79
CA GLN A 284 -14.43 -7.93 -7.07
C GLN A 284 -14.98 -9.34 -7.22
N VAL A 285 -14.26 -10.35 -6.69
CA VAL A 285 -14.63 -11.77 -6.83
C VAL A 285 -15.79 -12.12 -5.91
N ASP A 286 -15.77 -11.66 -4.68
CA ASP A 286 -16.89 -11.84 -3.75
C ASP A 286 -17.14 -10.53 -2.97
N PRO A 287 -17.81 -9.55 -3.63
CA PRO A 287 -18.07 -8.26 -3.01
C PRO A 287 -18.96 -8.34 -1.77
N GLU A 288 -19.88 -9.29 -1.72
CA GLU A 288 -20.78 -9.45 -0.57
C GLU A 288 -20.01 -9.92 0.67
N LEU A 289 -19.25 -11.00 0.55
CA LEU A 289 -18.42 -11.52 1.66
C LEU A 289 -17.38 -10.48 2.08
N TYR A 290 -16.73 -9.83 1.10
CA TYR A 290 -15.70 -8.83 1.35
C TYR A 290 -16.24 -7.67 2.19
N TRP A 291 -17.28 -7.00 1.68
CA TRP A 291 -17.80 -5.80 2.33
C TRP A 291 -18.57 -6.10 3.63
N ASN A 292 -19.29 -7.21 3.71
CA ASN A 292 -19.91 -7.63 4.98
C ASN A 292 -18.84 -7.86 6.05
N THR A 293 -17.70 -8.46 5.70
CA THR A 293 -16.61 -8.68 6.66
C THR A 293 -15.94 -7.37 7.07
N VAL A 294 -15.70 -6.46 6.12
CA VAL A 294 -15.13 -5.14 6.40
C VAL A 294 -16.09 -4.32 7.29
N ASP A 295 -17.37 -4.27 6.96
CA ASP A 295 -18.38 -3.54 7.73
C ASP A 295 -18.53 -4.09 9.14
N ASP A 296 -18.62 -5.42 9.29
CA ASP A 296 -18.67 -6.11 10.59
C ASP A 296 -17.43 -5.84 11.45
N PHE A 297 -16.26 -5.79 10.82
CA PHE A 297 -15.01 -5.50 11.52
C PHE A 297 -14.97 -4.04 11.99
N LEU A 298 -15.39 -3.10 11.14
CA LEU A 298 -15.48 -1.69 11.50
C LEU A 298 -16.52 -1.43 12.60
N ASP A 299 -17.71 -2.04 12.51
CA ASP A 299 -18.76 -1.87 13.53
C ASP A 299 -18.33 -2.32 14.93
N LYS A 300 -17.36 -3.23 15.02
CA LYS A 300 -16.85 -3.76 16.28
C LYS A 300 -15.62 -3.03 16.81
N ASN A 301 -14.82 -2.43 15.94
CA ASN A 301 -13.46 -1.99 16.29
C ASN A 301 -13.15 -0.53 15.95
N PHE A 302 -14.05 0.12 15.22
CA PHE A 302 -13.86 1.50 14.80
C PHE A 302 -14.63 2.52 15.62
#